data_314ad7991f743b86d5a9b54d04e4e5b5
#
_entry.id   314ad7991f743b86d5a9b54d04e4e5b5
#
_cell.length_a   1.000
_cell.length_b   1.000
_cell.length_c   1.000
_cell.angle_alpha   90.00
_cell.angle_beta   90.00
_cell.angle_gamma   90.00
#
_symmetry.space_group_name_H-M   'P 1'
#
loop_
_entity.id
_entity.type
_entity.pdbx_description
1 polymer ?
#
loop_
_entity_poly.entity_id
_entity_poly.type
_entity_poly.pdbx_seq_one_letter_code
_entity_poly.pdbx_strand_id
1 'polypeptide(L)'
;MGKALYNGLKESLKGKTLAIQFTKDKNSSFDLNGSGIRLTTASTSGDFFHEMLHAYQSYRETYDSMSSAKLNMEIETHYAQYLYQSSLPEYTSDSYWKKRDMQHLRWKAIANLNNLIDRKGNLQPNTKLYNLELELLNVVIPALQSNGYPESKYTLDLGRVGIVNF
;
A
#
# COMPACT_ATOMS: atom_id res chain seq x y z
N MET A 1 -7.44 -11.36 2.43
CA MET A 1 -7.14 -9.91 2.47
C MET A 1 -8.30 -9.07 1.90
N GLY A 2 -8.70 -9.17 0.64
CA GLY A 2 -9.74 -8.30 0.06
C GLY A 2 -11.06 -8.25 0.84
N LYS A 3 -11.56 -9.39 1.35
CA LYS A 3 -12.77 -9.42 2.18
C LYS A 3 -12.59 -8.68 3.51
N ALA A 4 -11.44 -8.81 4.13
CA ALA A 4 -11.13 -8.15 5.39
C ALA A 4 -11.04 -6.62 5.20
N LEU A 5 -10.33 -6.16 4.15
CA LEU A 5 -10.27 -4.74 3.80
C LEU A 5 -11.67 -4.18 3.52
N TYR A 6 -12.50 -4.91 2.74
CA TYR A 6 -13.88 -4.50 2.47
C TYR A 6 -14.71 -4.32 3.75
N ASN A 7 -14.62 -5.28 4.67
CA ASN A 7 -15.35 -5.21 5.93
C ASN A 7 -14.85 -4.05 6.80
N GLY A 8 -13.54 -3.88 6.92
CA GLY A 8 -12.95 -2.78 7.67
C GLY A 8 -13.32 -1.40 7.09
N LEU A 9 -13.31 -1.27 5.76
CA LEU A 9 -13.75 -0.05 5.07
C LEU A 9 -15.24 0.21 5.30
N LYS A 10 -16.09 -0.81 5.18
CA LYS A 10 -17.53 -0.71 5.44
C LYS A 10 -17.83 -0.21 6.87
N GLU A 11 -17.13 -0.75 7.85
CA GLU A 11 -17.25 -0.29 9.24
C GLU A 11 -16.75 1.16 9.43
N SER A 12 -15.63 1.50 8.79
CA SER A 12 -15.04 2.84 8.88
C SER A 12 -15.91 3.92 8.22
N LEU A 13 -16.61 3.58 7.15
CA LEU A 13 -17.53 4.47 6.45
C LEU A 13 -18.74 4.88 7.30
N LYS A 14 -19.13 4.08 8.31
CA LYS A 14 -20.27 4.39 9.20
C LYS A 14 -21.54 4.81 8.44
N GLY A 15 -21.87 4.12 7.36
CA GLY A 15 -23.03 4.40 6.50
C GLY A 15 -22.80 5.48 5.43
N LYS A 16 -21.63 6.08 5.34
CA LYS A 16 -21.28 6.96 4.21
C LYS A 16 -21.05 6.14 2.94
N THR A 17 -21.21 6.77 1.80
CA THR A 17 -20.96 6.16 0.49
C THR A 17 -19.58 6.50 0.00
N LEU A 18 -18.83 5.51 -0.49
CA LEU A 18 -17.60 5.70 -1.24
C LEU A 18 -17.92 5.62 -2.74
N ALA A 19 -17.75 6.73 -3.44
CA ALA A 19 -17.96 6.77 -4.90
C ALA A 19 -16.80 6.07 -5.62
N ILE A 20 -17.12 5.33 -6.68
CA ILE A 20 -16.13 4.75 -7.59
C ILE A 20 -16.42 5.28 -8.98
N GLN A 21 -15.43 5.90 -9.61
CA GLN A 21 -15.54 6.54 -10.92
C GLN A 21 -14.42 6.07 -11.84
N PHE A 22 -14.73 5.92 -13.12
CA PHE A 22 -13.68 5.73 -14.13
C PHE A 22 -13.21 7.08 -14.67
N THR A 23 -11.90 7.22 -14.82
CA THR A 23 -11.26 8.45 -15.31
C THR A 23 -10.38 8.16 -16.53
N LYS A 24 -10.10 9.22 -17.30
CA LYS A 24 -9.10 9.21 -18.38
C LYS A 24 -7.71 9.62 -17.90
N ASP A 25 -7.54 9.90 -16.61
CA ASP A 25 -6.24 10.22 -16.02
C ASP A 25 -5.26 9.06 -16.21
N LYS A 26 -3.98 9.34 -16.11
CA LYS A 26 -2.94 8.32 -16.30
C LYS A 26 -2.87 7.31 -15.15
N ASN A 27 -3.25 7.74 -13.95
CA ASN A 27 -3.14 6.94 -12.72
C ASN A 27 -4.49 6.88 -12.00
N SER A 28 -4.74 5.75 -11.33
CA SER A 28 -5.79 5.65 -10.35
C SER A 28 -5.44 6.48 -9.12
N SER A 29 -6.45 6.92 -8.38
CA SER A 29 -6.24 7.70 -7.16
C SER A 29 -7.44 7.62 -6.23
N PHE A 30 -7.18 7.72 -4.93
CA PHE A 30 -8.20 8.05 -3.94
C PHE A 30 -8.22 9.57 -3.70
N ASP A 31 -9.39 10.17 -3.80
CA ASP A 31 -9.57 11.59 -3.52
C ASP A 31 -9.87 11.81 -2.04
N LEU A 32 -8.89 12.33 -1.32
CA LEU A 32 -9.00 12.64 0.11
C LEU A 32 -10.13 13.64 0.45
N ASN A 33 -10.42 14.55 -0.48
CA ASN A 33 -11.43 15.60 -0.26
C ASN A 33 -12.82 15.20 -0.77
N GLY A 34 -12.86 14.34 -1.80
CA GLY A 34 -14.08 13.97 -2.49
C GLY A 34 -14.67 12.62 -2.09
N SER A 35 -14.03 11.91 -1.15
CA SER A 35 -14.47 10.58 -0.70
C SER A 35 -14.77 9.59 -1.84
N GLY A 36 -13.97 9.61 -2.89
CA GLY A 36 -14.13 8.77 -4.07
C GLY A 36 -12.83 8.12 -4.53
N ILE A 37 -12.98 6.96 -5.17
CA ILE A 37 -11.90 6.27 -5.88
C ILE A 37 -12.06 6.56 -7.36
N ARG A 38 -10.99 7.01 -8.01
CA ARG A 38 -10.89 7.15 -9.46
C ARG A 38 -10.03 6.02 -10.02
N LEU A 39 -10.59 5.26 -10.93
CA LEU A 39 -9.90 4.17 -11.61
C LEU A 39 -9.70 4.51 -13.07
N THR A 40 -8.54 4.19 -13.62
CA THR A 40 -8.34 4.24 -15.07
C THR A 40 -8.99 3.03 -15.73
N THR A 41 -9.21 3.07 -17.03
CA THR A 41 -9.72 1.91 -17.78
C THR A 41 -8.73 0.75 -17.85
N ALA A 42 -7.45 1.00 -17.53
CA ALA A 42 -6.38 -0.01 -17.47
C ALA A 42 -6.09 -0.50 -16.03
N SER A 43 -6.86 -0.02 -15.04
CA SER A 43 -6.66 -0.41 -13.63
C SER A 43 -6.92 -1.89 -13.42
N THR A 44 -6.05 -2.51 -12.67
CA THR A 44 -6.15 -3.90 -12.24
C THR A 44 -6.90 -4.02 -10.91
N SER A 45 -7.24 -5.24 -10.50
CA SER A 45 -7.76 -5.50 -9.14
C SER A 45 -6.79 -5.07 -8.05
N GLY A 46 -5.48 -5.13 -8.32
CA GLY A 46 -4.45 -4.64 -7.41
C GLY A 46 -4.44 -3.13 -7.26
N ASP A 47 -4.67 -2.39 -8.35
CA ASP A 47 -4.78 -0.93 -8.28
C ASP A 47 -6.05 -0.52 -7.52
N PHE A 48 -7.16 -1.21 -7.74
CA PHE A 48 -8.37 -0.98 -6.97
C PHE A 48 -8.19 -1.29 -5.47
N PHE A 49 -7.50 -2.39 -5.15
CA PHE A 49 -7.17 -2.73 -3.77
C PHE A 49 -6.30 -1.64 -3.12
N HIS A 50 -5.33 -1.09 -3.85
CA HIS A 50 -4.47 0.00 -3.40
C HIS A 50 -5.30 1.23 -3.02
N GLU A 51 -6.18 1.70 -3.90
CA GLU A 51 -7.01 2.87 -3.64
C GLU A 51 -8.05 2.63 -2.53
N MET A 52 -8.59 1.41 -2.42
CA MET A 52 -9.44 1.04 -1.29
C MET A 52 -8.71 1.10 0.05
N LEU A 53 -7.43 0.75 0.08
CA LEU A 53 -6.64 0.84 1.31
C LEU A 53 -6.39 2.30 1.70
N HIS A 54 -6.13 3.18 0.75
CA HIS A 54 -6.06 4.63 1.01
C HIS A 54 -7.38 5.17 1.56
N ALA A 55 -8.51 4.74 1.01
CA ALA A 55 -9.81 5.10 1.56
C ALA A 55 -9.94 4.63 3.02
N TYR A 56 -9.57 3.39 3.31
CA TYR A 56 -9.60 2.85 4.67
C TYR A 56 -8.70 3.65 5.64
N GLN A 57 -7.48 3.96 5.24
CA GLN A 57 -6.55 4.79 6.00
C GLN A 57 -7.16 6.17 6.28
N SER A 58 -7.74 6.81 5.25
CA SER A 58 -8.38 8.12 5.35
C SER A 58 -9.55 8.15 6.34
N TYR A 59 -10.39 7.12 6.35
CA TYR A 59 -11.54 7.07 7.25
C TYR A 59 -11.20 6.69 8.70
N ARG A 60 -10.02 6.12 8.94
CA ARG A 60 -9.55 5.80 10.28
C ARG A 60 -8.70 6.89 10.92
N GLU A 61 -8.11 7.74 10.09
CA GLU A 61 -7.19 8.78 10.55
C GLU A 61 -7.75 10.18 10.31
N THR A 62 -7.26 11.15 11.08
CA THR A 62 -7.53 12.55 10.79
C THR A 62 -6.71 13.02 9.59
N TYR A 63 -7.21 14.00 8.85
CA TYR A 63 -6.54 14.57 7.68
C TYR A 63 -5.10 15.00 7.97
N ASP A 64 -4.88 15.63 9.13
CA ASP A 64 -3.55 16.12 9.52
C ASP A 64 -2.54 14.97 9.69
N SER A 65 -2.97 13.86 10.29
CA SER A 65 -2.10 12.68 10.42
C SER A 65 -1.79 12.03 9.08
N MET A 66 -2.73 12.01 8.14
CA MET A 66 -2.49 11.52 6.78
C MET A 66 -1.47 12.37 6.02
N SER A 67 -1.57 13.69 6.09
CA SER A 67 -0.64 14.60 5.42
C SER A 67 0.80 14.41 5.90
N SER A 68 1.00 14.25 7.20
CA SER A 68 2.33 14.04 7.79
C SER A 68 2.89 12.63 7.61
N ALA A 69 2.03 11.63 7.43
CA ALA A 69 2.38 10.22 7.33
C ALA A 69 2.29 9.67 5.90
N LYS A 70 2.20 10.51 4.88
CA LYS A 70 1.94 10.09 3.49
C LYS A 70 2.87 8.99 3.00
N LEU A 71 4.17 9.11 3.25
CA LEU A 71 5.13 8.11 2.81
C LEU A 71 4.92 6.76 3.52
N ASN A 72 4.62 6.76 4.82
CA ASN A 72 4.32 5.54 5.56
C ASN A 72 3.06 4.87 5.02
N MET A 73 2.03 5.66 4.72
CA MET A 73 0.79 5.16 4.13
C MET A 73 1.03 4.50 2.77
N GLU A 74 1.87 5.10 1.94
CA GLU A 74 2.24 4.51 0.64
C GLU A 74 3.05 3.21 0.81
N ILE A 75 3.97 3.14 1.76
CA ILE A 75 4.72 1.90 2.06
C ILE A 75 3.75 0.79 2.46
N GLU A 76 2.87 1.06 3.41
CA GLU A 76 1.84 0.13 3.87
C GLU A 76 0.95 -0.33 2.71
N THR A 77 0.47 0.62 1.92
CA THR A 77 -0.44 0.34 0.81
C THR A 77 0.22 -0.50 -0.27
N HIS A 78 1.45 -0.19 -0.64
CA HIS A 78 2.19 -0.99 -1.62
C HIS A 78 2.53 -2.39 -1.08
N TYR A 79 2.88 -2.52 0.19
CA TYR A 79 3.15 -3.82 0.78
C TYR A 79 1.86 -4.68 0.86
N ALA A 80 0.75 -4.10 1.27
CA ALA A 80 -0.54 -4.79 1.29
C ALA A 80 -1.00 -5.17 -0.14
N GLN A 81 -0.80 -4.29 -1.12
CA GLN A 81 -1.06 -4.58 -2.54
C GLN A 81 -0.20 -5.75 -3.04
N TYR A 82 1.09 -5.76 -2.70
CA TYR A 82 1.98 -6.88 -3.02
C TYR A 82 1.46 -8.20 -2.44
N LEU A 83 1.10 -8.22 -1.16
CA LEU A 83 0.55 -9.42 -0.50
C LEU A 83 -0.79 -9.86 -1.12
N TYR A 84 -1.67 -8.92 -1.45
CA TYR A 84 -2.93 -9.21 -2.14
C TYR A 84 -2.68 -9.85 -3.50
N GLN A 85 -1.89 -9.20 -4.34
CA GLN A 85 -1.59 -9.67 -5.68
C GLN A 85 -0.86 -11.01 -5.67
N SER A 86 0.13 -11.20 -4.80
CA SER A 86 0.87 -12.46 -4.68
C SER A 86 0.01 -13.64 -4.22
N SER A 87 -1.19 -13.39 -3.70
CA SER A 87 -2.16 -14.42 -3.31
C SER A 87 -3.12 -14.81 -4.44
N LEU A 88 -3.12 -14.10 -5.56
CA LEU A 88 -4.00 -14.36 -6.69
C LEU A 88 -3.35 -15.32 -7.71
N PRO A 89 -4.09 -16.31 -8.23
CA PRO A 89 -3.54 -17.29 -9.19
C PRO A 89 -2.92 -16.66 -10.44
N GLU A 90 -3.52 -15.60 -10.97
CA GLU A 90 -3.05 -14.90 -12.16
C GLU A 90 -1.72 -14.16 -11.96
N TYR A 91 -1.34 -13.89 -10.72
CA TYR A 91 -0.09 -13.20 -10.36
C TYR A 91 0.99 -14.16 -9.86
N THR A 92 0.68 -15.43 -9.66
CA THR A 92 1.67 -16.44 -9.28
C THR A 92 2.41 -17.02 -10.47
N SER A 93 1.98 -16.71 -11.72
CA SER A 93 2.75 -17.08 -12.90
C SER A 93 4.09 -16.34 -12.89
N ASP A 94 5.18 -17.09 -12.97
CA ASP A 94 6.57 -16.64 -12.98
C ASP A 94 6.83 -15.43 -13.90
N SER A 95 6.05 -15.27 -14.97
CA SER A 95 6.23 -14.23 -15.96
C SER A 95 5.80 -12.83 -15.50
N TYR A 96 4.74 -12.72 -14.67
CA TYR A 96 4.20 -11.41 -14.25
C TYR A 96 5.08 -10.75 -13.21
N TRP A 97 5.41 -11.48 -12.13
CA TRP A 97 6.24 -10.95 -11.04
C TRP A 97 7.68 -10.75 -11.44
N LYS A 98 8.29 -11.70 -12.14
CA LYS A 98 9.65 -11.55 -12.67
C LYS A 98 9.77 -10.32 -13.56
N LYS A 99 8.77 -10.04 -14.40
CA LYS A 99 8.79 -8.86 -15.27
C LYS A 99 8.64 -7.56 -14.48
N ARG A 100 7.80 -7.52 -13.43
CA ARG A 100 7.66 -6.34 -12.57
C ARG A 100 8.85 -6.17 -11.63
N ASP A 101 9.29 -7.22 -10.96
CA ASP A 101 10.44 -7.19 -10.05
C ASP A 101 11.74 -6.75 -10.77
N MET A 102 11.90 -7.15 -12.02
CA MET A 102 13.08 -6.78 -12.81
C MET A 102 12.99 -5.36 -13.39
N GLN A 103 11.80 -4.80 -13.57
CA GLN A 103 11.62 -3.51 -14.24
C GLN A 103 11.38 -2.33 -13.28
N HIS A 104 10.99 -2.58 -12.04
CA HIS A 104 10.65 -1.52 -11.09
C HIS A 104 11.32 -1.73 -9.74
N LEU A 105 12.33 -0.92 -9.42
CA LEU A 105 13.02 -0.90 -8.14
C LEU A 105 12.04 -0.85 -6.96
N ARG A 106 10.95 -0.10 -7.10
CA ARG A 106 9.89 -0.01 -6.10
C ARG A 106 9.29 -1.38 -5.76
N TRP A 107 8.91 -2.17 -6.75
CA TRP A 107 8.30 -3.48 -6.50
C TRP A 107 9.26 -4.46 -5.85
N LYS A 108 10.53 -4.43 -6.28
CA LYS A 108 11.58 -5.25 -5.67
C LYS A 108 11.81 -4.86 -4.21
N ALA A 109 11.88 -3.55 -3.93
CA ALA A 109 12.06 -3.03 -2.58
C ALA A 109 10.87 -3.42 -1.68
N ILE A 110 9.64 -3.29 -2.17
CA ILE A 110 8.44 -3.69 -1.42
C ILE A 110 8.40 -5.23 -1.20
N ALA A 111 8.72 -6.02 -2.22
CA ALA A 111 8.76 -7.48 -2.09
C ALA A 111 9.79 -7.96 -1.05
N ASN A 112 10.91 -7.27 -0.94
CA ASN A 112 11.94 -7.59 0.06
C ASN A 112 11.44 -7.47 1.50
N LEU A 113 10.47 -6.60 1.77
CA LEU A 113 9.86 -6.50 3.11
C LEU A 113 9.28 -7.83 3.60
N ASN A 114 8.84 -8.71 2.70
CA ASN A 114 8.34 -10.04 3.06
C ASN A 114 9.40 -10.95 3.73
N ASN A 115 10.68 -10.61 3.62
CA ASN A 115 11.75 -11.30 4.32
C ASN A 115 11.93 -10.78 5.76
N LEU A 116 11.41 -9.61 6.08
CA LEU A 116 11.60 -8.92 7.34
C LEU A 116 10.34 -8.88 8.20
N ILE A 117 9.18 -8.82 7.56
CA ILE A 117 7.87 -8.77 8.22
C ILE A 117 6.93 -9.85 7.66
N ASP A 118 6.08 -10.37 8.52
CA ASP A 118 5.06 -11.33 8.13
C ASP A 118 3.84 -10.65 7.49
N ARG A 119 2.84 -11.44 7.09
CA ARG A 119 1.59 -10.92 6.50
C ARG A 119 0.74 -10.09 7.45
N LYS A 120 1.05 -10.09 8.73
CA LYS A 120 0.39 -9.28 9.76
C LYS A 120 1.20 -8.03 10.12
N GLY A 121 2.37 -7.85 9.50
CA GLY A 121 3.28 -6.74 9.76
C GLY A 121 4.16 -6.93 11.01
N ASN A 122 4.18 -8.11 11.61
CA ASN A 122 5.10 -8.41 12.69
C ASN A 122 6.46 -8.76 12.11
N LEU A 123 7.53 -8.48 12.88
CA LEU A 123 8.86 -8.91 12.49
C LEU A 123 8.91 -10.44 12.31
N GLN A 124 9.57 -10.88 11.25
CA GLN A 124 9.88 -12.29 11.05
C GLN A 124 10.76 -12.82 12.20
N PRO A 125 10.65 -14.11 12.58
CA PRO A 125 11.55 -14.71 13.57
C PRO A 125 13.02 -14.41 13.22
N ASN A 126 13.79 -14.01 14.21
CA ASN A 126 15.21 -13.61 14.09
C ASN A 126 15.49 -12.30 13.32
N THR A 127 14.47 -11.57 12.90
CA THR A 127 14.63 -10.23 12.34
C THR A 127 14.69 -9.20 13.46
N LYS A 128 15.73 -8.38 13.46
CA LYS A 128 15.85 -7.23 14.38
C LYS A 128 15.12 -6.03 13.79
N LEU A 129 14.50 -5.23 14.65
CA LEU A 129 13.85 -3.97 14.26
C LEU A 129 14.79 -3.07 13.44
N TYR A 130 16.06 -2.99 13.86
CA TYR A 130 17.11 -2.24 13.16
C TYR A 130 17.28 -2.67 11.68
N ASN A 131 17.12 -3.96 11.36
CA ASN A 131 17.24 -4.42 9.97
C ASN A 131 16.07 -3.90 9.11
N LEU A 132 14.86 -3.87 9.69
CA LEU A 132 13.70 -3.29 9.02
C LEU A 132 13.87 -1.77 8.81
N GLU A 133 14.38 -1.07 9.82
CA GLU A 133 14.68 0.36 9.72
C GLU A 133 15.67 0.66 8.60
N LEU A 134 16.77 -0.10 8.53
CA LEU A 134 17.76 0.05 7.46
C LEU A 134 17.17 -0.23 6.07
N GLU A 135 16.35 -1.29 5.92
CA GLU A 135 15.71 -1.59 4.65
C GLU A 135 14.75 -0.48 4.22
N LEU A 136 13.95 0.03 5.16
CA LEU A 136 13.03 1.15 4.88
C LEU A 136 13.79 2.40 4.45
N LEU A 137 14.81 2.82 5.20
CA LEU A 137 15.54 4.06 4.95
C LEU A 137 16.44 3.99 3.70
N ASN A 138 17.08 2.87 3.45
CA ASN A 138 18.11 2.77 2.42
C ASN A 138 17.61 2.16 1.11
N VAL A 139 16.48 1.46 1.11
CA VAL A 139 15.98 0.74 -0.06
C VAL A 139 14.56 1.16 -0.42
N VAL A 140 13.60 1.03 0.50
CA VAL A 140 12.18 1.22 0.18
C VAL A 140 11.85 2.69 -0.09
N ILE A 141 12.26 3.58 0.80
CA ILE A 141 11.99 5.02 0.68
C ILE A 141 12.64 5.61 -0.57
N PRO A 142 13.94 5.40 -0.84
CA PRO A 142 14.55 5.87 -2.09
C PRO A 142 13.89 5.31 -3.35
N ALA A 143 13.46 4.04 -3.33
CA ALA A 143 12.75 3.43 -4.44
C ALA A 143 11.37 4.05 -4.69
N LEU A 144 10.64 4.45 -3.65
CA LEU A 144 9.39 5.19 -3.77
C LEU A 144 9.64 6.60 -4.30
N GLN A 145 10.59 7.32 -3.74
CA GLN A 145 10.94 8.69 -4.14
C GLN A 145 11.39 8.75 -5.61
N SER A 146 12.17 7.79 -6.09
CA SER A 146 12.55 7.69 -7.50
C SER A 146 11.36 7.47 -8.45
N ASN A 147 10.21 7.07 -7.93
CA ASN A 147 8.94 6.92 -8.66
C ASN A 147 7.98 8.11 -8.45
N GLY A 148 8.46 9.24 -7.93
CA GLY A 148 7.71 10.49 -7.82
C GLY A 148 6.92 10.66 -6.53
N TYR A 149 7.12 9.79 -5.53
CA TYR A 149 6.54 10.03 -4.21
C TYR A 149 7.29 11.17 -3.51
N PRO A 150 6.57 12.13 -2.91
CA PRO A 150 7.21 13.32 -2.34
C PRO A 150 8.11 12.98 -1.15
N GLU A 151 9.16 13.77 -0.98
CA GLU A 151 9.85 13.84 0.29
C GLU A 151 8.87 14.32 1.36
N SER A 152 8.44 13.42 2.23
CA SER A 152 7.71 13.77 3.45
C SER A 152 8.62 13.49 4.63
N LYS A 153 8.43 14.25 5.70
CA LYS A 153 9.09 13.92 6.97
C LYS A 153 8.65 12.52 7.34
N TYR A 154 9.57 11.58 7.23
CA TYR A 154 9.34 10.21 7.61
C TYR A 154 9.53 10.10 9.12
N THR A 155 8.47 9.82 9.81
CA THR A 155 8.55 9.35 11.19
C THR A 155 8.43 7.84 11.11
N LEU A 156 9.45 7.11 11.53
CA LEU A 156 9.45 5.66 11.53
C LEU A 156 8.40 5.14 12.51
N ASP A 157 7.15 5.19 12.13
CA ASP A 157 6.05 4.58 12.87
C ASP A 157 5.79 3.18 12.29
N LEU A 158 6.52 2.22 12.82
CA LEU A 158 6.41 0.83 12.42
C LEU A 158 5.07 0.19 12.77
N GLY A 159 4.33 0.78 13.70
CA GLY A 159 2.95 0.35 14.01
C GLY A 159 2.02 0.48 12.80
N ARG A 160 2.39 1.31 11.83
CA ARG A 160 1.62 1.53 10.60
C ARG A 160 2.06 0.66 9.44
N VAL A 161 3.28 0.14 9.42
CA VAL A 161 3.70 -0.86 8.44
C VAL A 161 2.95 -2.19 8.67
N GLY A 162 2.36 -2.36 9.86
CA GLY A 162 1.60 -3.52 10.27
C GLY A 162 0.13 -3.57 9.87
N ILE A 163 -0.34 -2.73 8.95
CA ILE A 163 -1.76 -2.66 8.56
C ILE A 163 -2.28 -3.91 7.83
N VAL A 164 -1.54 -4.92 7.73
CA VAL A 164 -2.10 -6.19 7.26
C VAL A 164 -2.84 -6.94 8.38
N ASN A 165 -3.15 -6.27 9.48
CA ASN A 165 -4.06 -6.73 10.53
C ASN A 165 -5.52 -6.52 10.11
N PHE A 166 -5.91 -7.17 9.03
CA PHE A 166 -7.31 -7.34 8.67
C PHE A 166 -7.79 -8.76 9.00
#